data_29186a4cc8b7ce4156f17f0612d056df
#
_entry.id   29186a4cc8b7ce4156f17f0612d056df
#
_cell.length_a   1.000
_cell.length_b   1.000
_cell.length_c   1.000
_cell.angle_alpha   90.00
_cell.angle_beta   90.00
_cell.angle_gamma   90.00
#
_symmetry.space_group_name_H-M   'P 1'
#
loop_
_entity.id
_entity.type
_entity.pdbx_description
1 polymer ?
#
loop_
_entity_poly.entity_id
_entity_poly.type
_entity_poly.pdbx_seq_one_letter_code
_entity_poly.pdbx_strand_id
1 'polypeptide(L)'
;MLVDYKVVTLPDRINSCMRLGLNGKPLPEDSREMSALIAYLKFVGKDSPPGVRLPGSGLMPIALPGDVPSARRGETVYTQHCVSCHGQDGQGAPRLPPEVGYYVPPIWGAESFNGGAGMGQIAYAASYIRANMPVGVDFRNPLLSVQEAWDVAAYMIAHPRPIAPANSPVMPMVIEDLPIQAPPDPDAALPG
;
A
#
# COMPACT_ATOMS: atom_id res chain seq x y z
N MET A 1 1.46 14.74 -11.74
CA MET A 1 1.16 15.19 -10.35
C MET A 1 2.23 16.17 -9.93
N LEU A 2 1.89 17.26 -9.27
CA LEU A 2 2.85 18.23 -8.73
C LEU A 2 3.05 17.94 -7.24
N VAL A 3 4.28 17.73 -6.82
CA VAL A 3 4.67 17.65 -5.41
C VAL A 3 5.78 18.68 -5.21
N ASP A 4 5.61 19.58 -4.26
CA ASP A 4 6.54 20.69 -4.00
C ASP A 4 6.88 21.50 -5.27
N TYR A 5 5.86 21.80 -6.08
CA TYR A 5 5.99 22.51 -7.36
C TYR A 5 6.86 21.79 -8.44
N LYS A 6 7.17 20.52 -8.26
CA LYS A 6 7.87 19.70 -9.24
C LYS A 6 6.92 18.75 -9.96
N VAL A 7 7.16 18.56 -11.26
CA VAL A 7 6.47 17.49 -12.00
C VAL A 7 7.07 16.16 -11.56
N VAL A 8 6.24 15.28 -11.00
CA VAL A 8 6.63 13.91 -10.67
C VAL A 8 6.41 13.04 -11.90
N THR A 9 7.48 12.48 -12.43
CA THR A 9 7.45 11.56 -13.56
C THR A 9 7.11 10.13 -13.12
N LEU A 10 6.85 9.24 -14.08
CA LEU A 10 6.62 7.83 -13.78
C LEU A 10 7.89 7.14 -13.20
N PRO A 11 9.12 7.38 -13.72
CA PRO A 11 10.36 6.95 -13.08
C PRO A 11 10.50 7.42 -11.63
N ASP A 12 10.21 8.69 -11.34
CA ASP A 12 10.25 9.21 -9.97
C ASP A 12 9.30 8.43 -9.05
N ARG A 13 8.09 8.14 -9.54
CA ARG A 13 7.09 7.39 -8.79
C ARG A 13 7.53 5.95 -8.52
N ILE A 14 8.08 5.27 -9.52
CA ILE A 14 8.64 3.93 -9.39
C ILE A 14 9.77 3.94 -8.36
N ASN A 15 10.71 4.87 -8.50
CA ASN A 15 11.85 4.99 -7.59
C ASN A 15 11.47 5.40 -6.17
N SER A 16 10.37 6.13 -5.99
CA SER A 16 9.80 6.35 -4.66
C SER A 16 9.34 5.04 -4.02
N CYS A 17 8.66 4.18 -4.77
CA CYS A 17 8.26 2.85 -4.27
C CYS A 17 9.48 1.98 -3.93
N MET A 18 10.51 1.97 -4.80
CA MET A 18 11.74 1.22 -4.55
C MET A 18 12.42 1.66 -3.25
N ARG A 19 12.57 2.98 -3.04
CA ARG A 19 13.25 3.52 -1.85
C ARG A 19 12.45 3.41 -0.57
N LEU A 20 11.14 3.64 -0.62
CA LEU A 20 10.32 3.76 0.58
C LEU A 20 9.60 2.44 0.89
N GLY A 21 8.79 1.94 -0.06
CA GLY A 21 7.99 0.74 0.14
C GLY A 21 8.83 -0.53 0.23
N LEU A 22 9.88 -0.62 -0.56
CA LEU A 22 10.79 -1.77 -0.59
C LEU A 22 12.07 -1.56 0.22
N ASN A 23 12.27 -0.37 0.79
CA ASN A 23 13.51 0.02 1.50
C ASN A 23 14.79 -0.30 0.70
N GLY A 24 14.69 -0.24 -0.64
CA GLY A 24 15.73 -0.64 -1.59
C GLY A 24 16.44 0.55 -2.24
N LYS A 25 17.14 0.26 -3.32
CA LYS A 25 17.87 1.24 -4.12
C LYS A 25 17.01 1.69 -5.31
N PRO A 26 17.13 2.96 -5.74
CA PRO A 26 16.47 3.42 -6.96
C PRO A 26 17.06 2.71 -8.18
N LEU A 27 16.21 2.47 -9.16
CA LEU A 27 16.65 1.99 -10.48
C LEU A 27 17.18 3.16 -11.31
N PRO A 28 18.28 2.98 -12.06
CA PRO A 28 18.70 3.96 -13.07
C PRO A 28 17.56 4.19 -14.08
N GLU A 29 17.35 5.44 -14.50
CA GLU A 29 16.23 5.79 -15.39
C GLU A 29 16.35 5.15 -16.78
N ASP A 30 17.59 4.92 -17.25
CA ASP A 30 17.93 4.29 -18.51
C ASP A 30 18.04 2.76 -18.42
N SER A 31 17.76 2.16 -17.26
CA SER A 31 17.86 0.71 -17.07
C SER A 31 16.75 -0.04 -17.82
N ARG A 32 17.05 -1.30 -18.14
CA ARG A 32 16.10 -2.23 -18.75
C ARG A 32 14.92 -2.50 -17.81
N GLU A 33 15.19 -2.61 -16.53
CA GLU A 33 14.21 -2.84 -15.47
C GLU A 33 13.22 -1.67 -15.36
N MET A 34 13.73 -0.43 -15.37
CA MET A 34 12.89 0.76 -15.39
C MET A 34 12.01 0.80 -16.65
N SER A 35 12.59 0.54 -17.82
CA SER A 35 11.86 0.51 -19.07
C SER A 35 10.77 -0.57 -19.09
N ALA A 36 11.05 -1.75 -18.53
CA ALA A 36 10.08 -2.83 -18.42
C ALA A 36 8.92 -2.48 -17.49
N LEU A 37 9.20 -1.87 -16.32
CA LEU A 37 8.16 -1.41 -15.39
C LEU A 37 7.27 -0.33 -16.02
N ILE A 38 7.87 0.63 -16.72
CA ILE A 38 7.12 1.68 -17.42
C ILE A 38 6.21 1.07 -18.50
N ALA A 39 6.74 0.13 -19.29
CA ALA A 39 5.96 -0.56 -20.33
C ALA A 39 4.79 -1.33 -19.72
N TYR A 40 5.03 -2.05 -18.63
CA TYR A 40 3.99 -2.77 -17.91
C TYR A 40 2.90 -1.85 -17.34
N LEU A 41 3.29 -0.77 -16.68
CA LEU A 41 2.33 0.20 -16.13
C LEU A 41 1.51 0.90 -17.23
N LYS A 42 2.12 1.21 -18.36
CA LYS A 42 1.39 1.72 -19.54
C LYS A 42 0.43 0.69 -20.11
N PHE A 43 0.83 -0.59 -20.16
CA PHE A 43 -0.05 -1.66 -20.62
C PHE A 43 -1.25 -1.84 -19.70
N VAL A 44 -1.06 -1.91 -18.39
CA VAL A 44 -2.15 -2.05 -17.42
C VAL A 44 -3.11 -0.84 -17.45
N GLY A 45 -2.58 0.36 -17.67
CA GLY A 45 -3.37 1.60 -17.68
C GLY A 45 -3.91 2.02 -19.03
N LYS A 46 -3.70 1.25 -20.13
CA LYS A 46 -3.96 1.71 -21.52
C LYS A 46 -5.41 2.13 -21.79
N ASP A 47 -6.36 1.45 -21.14
CA ASP A 47 -7.80 1.69 -21.34
C ASP A 47 -8.40 2.57 -20.21
N SER A 48 -7.55 3.11 -19.34
CA SER A 48 -7.99 3.99 -18.25
C SER A 48 -8.08 5.43 -18.75
N PRO A 49 -9.26 6.08 -18.64
CA PRO A 49 -9.39 7.47 -19.05
C PRO A 49 -8.52 8.38 -18.17
N PRO A 50 -7.74 9.32 -18.76
CA PRO A 50 -6.92 10.24 -17.99
C PRO A 50 -7.77 11.20 -17.16
N GLY A 51 -7.29 11.55 -15.96
CA GLY A 51 -7.95 12.52 -15.10
C GLY A 51 -9.23 12.03 -14.41
N VAL A 52 -9.51 10.71 -14.48
CA VAL A 52 -10.67 10.10 -13.81
C VAL A 52 -10.18 9.04 -12.83
N ARG A 53 -10.78 9.01 -11.65
CA ARG A 53 -10.57 7.94 -10.68
C ARG A 53 -11.49 6.77 -11.00
N LEU A 54 -10.91 5.62 -11.32
CA LEU A 54 -11.68 4.41 -11.57
C LEU A 54 -12.25 3.84 -10.25
N PRO A 55 -13.45 3.23 -10.27
CA PRO A 55 -13.98 2.52 -9.10
C PRO A 55 -12.98 1.46 -8.61
N GLY A 56 -12.72 1.45 -7.30
CA GLY A 56 -11.77 0.53 -6.70
C GLY A 56 -10.28 0.84 -6.95
N SER A 57 -9.96 1.90 -7.70
CA SER A 57 -8.57 2.34 -7.89
C SER A 57 -8.08 3.13 -6.66
N GLY A 58 -6.79 2.95 -6.35
CA GLY A 58 -6.16 3.60 -5.21
C GLY A 58 -6.63 3.03 -3.88
N LEU A 59 -6.33 3.74 -2.82
CA LEU A 59 -6.72 3.37 -1.47
C LEU A 59 -8.09 3.96 -1.14
N MET A 60 -9.00 3.13 -0.69
CA MET A 60 -10.30 3.59 -0.17
C MET A 60 -10.10 4.18 1.23
N PRO A 61 -10.39 5.47 1.43
CA PRO A 61 -10.27 6.08 2.75
C PRO A 61 -11.16 5.39 3.77
N ILE A 62 -10.59 5.15 4.96
CA ILE A 62 -11.34 4.60 6.08
C ILE A 62 -11.97 5.75 6.88
N ALA A 63 -13.16 5.53 7.44
CA ALA A 63 -13.74 6.47 8.40
C ALA A 63 -12.84 6.65 9.63
N LEU A 64 -12.99 7.77 10.33
CA LEU A 64 -12.31 7.98 11.60
C LEU A 64 -12.79 6.95 12.63
N PRO A 65 -11.91 6.47 13.52
CA PRO A 65 -12.28 5.51 14.56
C PRO A 65 -13.14 6.18 15.62
N GLY A 66 -13.95 5.39 16.33
CA GLY A 66 -14.75 5.89 17.45
C GLY A 66 -13.91 6.27 18.67
N ASP A 67 -12.87 5.48 18.92
CA ASP A 67 -11.90 5.68 20.00
C ASP A 67 -10.50 5.95 19.44
N VAL A 68 -9.65 6.57 20.26
CA VAL A 68 -8.23 6.74 19.92
C VAL A 68 -7.61 5.38 19.60
N PRO A 69 -6.90 5.23 18.47
CA PRO A 69 -6.23 3.99 18.10
C PRO A 69 -5.29 3.47 19.18
N SER A 70 -5.35 2.19 19.48
CA SER A 70 -4.60 1.56 20.57
C SER A 70 -3.79 0.38 20.09
N ALA A 71 -2.47 0.47 20.21
CA ALA A 71 -1.57 -0.64 19.88
C ALA A 71 -1.87 -1.90 20.73
N ARG A 72 -2.29 -1.76 21.98
CA ARG A 72 -2.67 -2.88 22.83
C ARG A 72 -3.91 -3.62 22.34
N ARG A 73 -4.95 -2.91 21.89
CA ARG A 73 -6.11 -3.55 21.25
C ARG A 73 -5.72 -4.15 19.91
N GLY A 74 -4.87 -3.44 19.17
CA GLY A 74 -4.35 -3.90 17.88
C GLY A 74 -3.54 -5.20 17.97
N GLU A 75 -2.79 -5.42 19.04
CA GLU A 75 -2.11 -6.68 19.30
C GLU A 75 -3.09 -7.86 19.38
N THR A 76 -4.24 -7.67 20.01
CA THR A 76 -5.29 -8.70 20.06
C THR A 76 -5.83 -9.01 18.66
N VAL A 77 -6.14 -7.97 17.86
CA VAL A 77 -6.60 -8.12 16.49
C VAL A 77 -5.53 -8.81 15.63
N TYR A 78 -4.26 -8.40 15.77
CA TYR A 78 -3.13 -8.99 15.06
C TYR A 78 -3.00 -10.48 15.35
N THR A 79 -3.07 -10.85 16.64
CA THR A 79 -2.98 -12.25 17.08
C THR A 79 -4.10 -13.11 16.50
N GLN A 80 -5.30 -12.56 16.38
CA GLN A 80 -6.46 -13.29 15.89
C GLN A 80 -6.47 -13.46 14.36
N HIS A 81 -6.01 -12.45 13.60
CA HIS A 81 -6.27 -12.38 12.17
C HIS A 81 -5.01 -12.29 11.29
N CYS A 82 -3.84 -12.00 11.85
CA CYS A 82 -2.65 -11.66 11.06
C CYS A 82 -1.46 -12.61 11.27
N VAL A 83 -1.30 -13.16 12.48
CA VAL A 83 -0.16 -13.99 12.88
C VAL A 83 0.04 -15.19 11.97
N SER A 84 -1.04 -15.81 11.49
CA SER A 84 -0.96 -17.02 10.64
C SER A 84 -0.13 -16.82 9.36
N CYS A 85 -0.13 -15.60 8.82
CA CYS A 85 0.62 -15.25 7.61
C CYS A 85 1.87 -14.40 7.93
N HIS A 86 1.73 -13.43 8.82
CA HIS A 86 2.80 -12.46 9.09
C HIS A 86 3.76 -12.90 10.22
N GLY A 87 3.47 -13.99 10.94
CA GLY A 87 4.25 -14.43 12.09
C GLY A 87 4.01 -13.58 13.34
N GLN A 88 4.36 -14.09 14.52
CA GLN A 88 4.25 -13.31 15.76
C GLN A 88 5.23 -12.14 15.81
N ASP A 89 6.35 -12.27 15.11
CA ASP A 89 7.42 -11.28 15.00
C ASP A 89 7.25 -10.33 13.80
N GLY A 90 6.18 -10.50 12.99
CA GLY A 90 5.90 -9.71 11.81
C GLY A 90 6.88 -9.89 10.64
N GLN A 91 7.70 -10.95 10.68
CA GLN A 91 8.71 -11.19 9.65
C GLN A 91 8.17 -11.95 8.43
N GLY A 92 6.91 -12.39 8.50
CA GLY A 92 6.26 -13.05 7.37
C GLY A 92 6.85 -14.39 7.01
N ALA A 93 6.88 -14.72 5.71
CA ALA A 93 7.37 -15.99 5.20
C ALA A 93 8.33 -15.77 4.02
N PRO A 94 9.62 -16.04 4.17
CA PRO A 94 10.57 -15.97 3.06
C PRO A 94 10.29 -17.05 2.03
N ARG A 95 10.69 -16.81 0.79
CA ARG A 95 10.73 -17.85 -0.26
C ARG A 95 11.86 -18.83 0.00
N LEU A 96 11.66 -20.07 -0.42
CA LEU A 96 12.70 -21.09 -0.31
C LEU A 96 13.69 -21.00 -1.47
N PRO A 97 14.99 -21.24 -1.23
CA PRO A 97 15.96 -21.32 -2.31
C PRO A 97 15.52 -22.29 -3.42
N PRO A 98 15.80 -22.00 -4.70
CA PRO A 98 16.62 -20.87 -5.20
C PRO A 98 15.88 -19.53 -5.37
N GLU A 99 14.60 -19.44 -5.00
CA GLU A 99 13.84 -18.21 -5.07
C GLU A 99 14.34 -17.19 -4.04
N VAL A 100 14.23 -15.90 -4.38
CA VAL A 100 14.58 -14.79 -3.50
C VAL A 100 13.34 -13.99 -3.13
N GLY A 101 13.40 -13.32 -1.97
CA GLY A 101 12.30 -12.49 -1.49
C GLY A 101 11.34 -13.23 -0.56
N TYR A 102 10.08 -12.84 -0.56
CA TYR A 102 9.08 -13.31 0.40
C TYR A 102 7.80 -13.75 -0.29
N TYR A 103 7.13 -14.75 0.25
CA TYR A 103 5.70 -15.02 0.00
C TYR A 103 4.84 -14.02 0.77
N VAL A 104 5.20 -13.80 2.04
CA VAL A 104 4.57 -12.80 2.90
C VAL A 104 5.69 -11.89 3.41
N PRO A 105 5.78 -10.64 2.95
CA PRO A 105 6.88 -9.75 3.35
C PRO A 105 6.78 -9.31 4.81
N PRO A 106 7.93 -8.96 5.43
CA PRO A 106 7.97 -8.35 6.76
C PRO A 106 7.16 -7.05 6.81
N ILE A 107 6.42 -6.85 7.90
CA ILE A 107 5.62 -5.64 8.10
C ILE A 107 6.21 -4.70 9.17
N TRP A 108 7.25 -5.13 9.87
CA TRP A 108 8.16 -4.33 10.70
C TRP A 108 9.54 -4.99 10.78
N GLY A 109 10.48 -4.36 11.48
CA GLY A 109 11.87 -4.85 11.56
C GLY A 109 12.73 -4.39 10.38
N ALA A 110 13.97 -4.85 10.36
CA ALA A 110 15.01 -4.36 9.44
C ALA A 110 14.71 -4.57 7.96
N GLU A 111 14.01 -5.65 7.63
CA GLU A 111 13.72 -6.04 6.24
C GLU A 111 12.36 -5.51 5.73
N SER A 112 11.64 -4.72 6.55
CA SER A 112 10.36 -4.15 6.15
C SER A 112 10.51 -2.83 5.39
N PHE A 113 9.38 -2.28 4.94
CA PHE A 113 9.33 -0.91 4.43
C PHE A 113 9.83 0.10 5.46
N ASN A 114 10.40 1.21 5.02
CA ASN A 114 10.91 2.24 5.94
C ASN A 114 9.83 3.25 6.38
N GLY A 115 10.18 4.10 7.35
CA GLY A 115 9.27 5.07 7.94
C GLY A 115 8.71 6.12 7.00
N GLY A 116 9.29 6.29 5.80
CA GLY A 116 8.77 7.19 4.76
C GLY A 116 7.74 6.55 3.82
N ALA A 117 7.52 5.24 3.92
CA ALA A 117 6.49 4.56 3.14
C ALA A 117 5.08 4.99 3.58
N GLY A 118 4.13 4.95 2.66
CA GLY A 118 2.72 5.21 2.98
C GLY A 118 2.18 4.32 4.09
N MET A 119 2.60 3.05 4.13
CA MET A 119 2.26 2.10 5.19
C MET A 119 2.81 2.49 6.58
N GLY A 120 3.76 3.43 6.66
CA GLY A 120 4.20 4.05 7.91
C GLY A 120 3.23 5.09 8.46
N GLN A 121 2.22 5.51 7.69
CA GLN A 121 1.17 6.44 8.11
C GLN A 121 -0.07 5.67 8.55
N ILE A 122 -0.53 5.91 9.77
CA ILE A 122 -1.60 5.11 10.40
C ILE A 122 -2.89 5.08 9.58
N ALA A 123 -3.33 6.22 9.04
CA ALA A 123 -4.55 6.29 8.23
C ALA A 123 -4.43 5.50 6.93
N TYR A 124 -3.23 5.53 6.30
CA TYR A 124 -2.95 4.76 5.11
C TYR A 124 -2.93 3.26 5.42
N ALA A 125 -2.21 2.86 6.47
CA ALA A 125 -2.13 1.48 6.90
C ALA A 125 -3.52 0.92 7.28
N ALA A 126 -4.31 1.64 8.08
CA ALA A 126 -5.65 1.24 8.48
C ALA A 126 -6.59 1.07 7.28
N SER A 127 -6.54 2.01 6.32
CA SER A 127 -7.32 1.95 5.09
C SER A 127 -6.94 0.71 4.25
N TYR A 128 -5.63 0.47 4.08
CA TYR A 128 -5.14 -0.68 3.33
C TYR A 128 -5.51 -2.00 4.00
N ILE A 129 -5.26 -2.11 5.29
CA ILE A 129 -5.54 -3.33 6.06
C ILE A 129 -7.02 -3.69 5.96
N ARG A 130 -7.91 -2.72 6.19
CA ARG A 130 -9.34 -2.98 6.16
C ARG A 130 -9.85 -3.41 4.78
N ALA A 131 -9.28 -2.86 3.72
CA ALA A 131 -9.73 -3.12 2.35
C ALA A 131 -9.15 -4.41 1.74
N ASN A 132 -8.00 -4.91 2.25
CA ASN A 132 -7.22 -5.96 1.58
C ASN A 132 -6.77 -7.11 2.48
N MET A 133 -6.92 -6.99 3.81
CA MET A 133 -6.42 -7.99 4.76
C MET A 133 -7.50 -8.51 5.69
N PRO A 134 -7.45 -9.80 6.05
CA PRO A 134 -6.57 -10.84 5.50
C PRO A 134 -6.84 -11.14 4.02
N VAL A 135 -5.92 -11.86 3.37
CA VAL A 135 -6.10 -12.26 1.96
C VAL A 135 -7.44 -12.96 1.77
N GLY A 136 -8.19 -12.53 0.75
CA GLY A 136 -9.53 -13.06 0.44
C GLY A 136 -10.68 -12.13 0.82
N VAL A 137 -10.41 -11.02 1.55
CA VAL A 137 -11.38 -9.94 1.75
C VAL A 137 -11.23 -8.87 0.67
N ASP A 138 -12.27 -8.08 0.49
CA ASP A 138 -12.24 -6.87 -0.32
C ASP A 138 -12.89 -5.68 0.43
N PHE A 139 -12.79 -4.50 -0.15
CA PHE A 139 -13.30 -3.27 0.46
C PHE A 139 -14.84 -3.26 0.63
N ARG A 140 -15.58 -4.12 -0.10
CA ARG A 140 -17.05 -4.24 -0.04
C ARG A 140 -17.48 -5.13 1.11
N ASN A 141 -16.61 -6.12 1.45
CA ASN A 141 -16.88 -7.07 2.52
C ASN A 141 -15.65 -7.23 3.42
N PRO A 142 -15.26 -6.18 4.14
CA PRO A 142 -14.10 -6.22 5.03
C PRO A 142 -14.39 -7.10 6.27
N LEU A 143 -13.38 -7.84 6.70
CA LEU A 143 -13.47 -8.63 7.95
C LEU A 143 -13.41 -7.73 9.19
N LEU A 144 -12.52 -6.75 9.18
CA LEU A 144 -12.26 -5.89 10.34
C LEU A 144 -13.24 -4.70 10.38
N SER A 145 -13.71 -4.36 11.56
CA SER A 145 -14.37 -3.09 11.82
C SER A 145 -13.42 -1.92 11.57
N VAL A 146 -13.97 -0.70 11.51
CA VAL A 146 -13.16 0.52 11.40
C VAL A 146 -12.19 0.62 12.57
N GLN A 147 -12.67 0.43 13.81
CA GLN A 147 -11.83 0.53 15.00
C GLN A 147 -10.70 -0.51 15.02
N GLU A 148 -10.98 -1.76 14.71
CA GLU A 148 -9.98 -2.83 14.67
C GLU A 148 -8.89 -2.55 13.63
N ALA A 149 -9.26 -2.02 12.46
CA ALA A 149 -8.29 -1.66 11.42
C ALA A 149 -7.35 -0.53 11.88
N TRP A 150 -7.87 0.48 12.59
CA TRP A 150 -7.05 1.53 13.17
C TRP A 150 -6.17 1.01 14.31
N ASP A 151 -6.70 0.16 15.17
CA ASP A 151 -5.97 -0.41 16.30
C ASP A 151 -4.81 -1.31 15.84
N VAL A 152 -5.06 -2.20 14.86
CA VAL A 152 -4.00 -3.05 14.32
C VAL A 152 -2.97 -2.27 13.51
N ALA A 153 -3.36 -1.19 12.82
CA ALA A 153 -2.42 -0.27 12.19
C ALA A 153 -1.54 0.43 13.24
N ALA A 154 -2.12 0.87 14.36
CA ALA A 154 -1.36 1.45 15.48
C ALA A 154 -0.37 0.44 16.06
N TYR A 155 -0.76 -0.83 16.22
CA TYR A 155 0.13 -1.90 16.67
C TYR A 155 1.29 -2.12 15.70
N MET A 156 1.02 -2.27 14.42
CA MET A 156 2.04 -2.46 13.39
C MET A 156 3.04 -1.29 13.33
N ILE A 157 2.55 -0.05 13.44
CA ILE A 157 3.40 1.15 13.36
C ILE A 157 4.24 1.36 14.61
N ALA A 158 3.81 0.88 15.76
CA ALA A 158 4.56 0.96 17.01
C ALA A 158 5.88 0.16 16.99
N HIS A 159 6.02 -0.78 16.07
CA HIS A 159 7.25 -1.57 15.94
C HIS A 159 8.34 -0.81 15.18
N PRO A 160 9.62 -1.04 15.51
CA PRO A 160 10.75 -0.41 14.84
C PRO A 160 10.83 -0.85 13.37
N ARG A 161 11.30 0.05 12.52
CA ARG A 161 11.53 -0.16 11.09
C ARG A 161 12.67 0.69 10.58
N PRO A 162 13.20 0.45 9.36
CA PRO A 162 14.27 1.27 8.81
C PRO A 162 13.87 2.75 8.73
N ILE A 163 14.85 3.61 8.96
CA ILE A 163 14.67 5.07 8.86
C ILE A 163 14.55 5.43 7.37
N ALA A 164 13.60 6.29 7.04
CA ALA A 164 13.49 6.82 5.68
C ALA A 164 14.78 7.57 5.30
N PRO A 165 15.25 7.46 4.04
CA PRO A 165 16.35 8.28 3.55
C PRO A 165 16.04 9.78 3.74
N ALA A 166 17.08 10.55 4.08
CA ALA A 166 16.97 12.01 4.20
C ALA A 166 16.37 12.58 2.89
N ASN A 167 15.49 13.57 3.01
CA ASN A 167 14.79 14.23 1.89
C ASN A 167 13.89 13.28 1.07
N SER A 168 13.47 12.17 1.64
CA SER A 168 12.44 11.37 1.01
C SER A 168 11.15 12.19 0.95
N PRO A 169 10.54 12.37 -0.23
CA PRO A 169 9.24 13.02 -0.29
C PRO A 169 8.25 12.15 0.49
N VAL A 170 7.70 12.70 1.55
CA VAL A 170 6.51 12.12 2.18
C VAL A 170 5.44 12.18 1.10
N MET A 171 5.06 11.03 0.56
CA MET A 171 3.95 10.98 -0.39
C MET A 171 2.69 11.33 0.38
N PRO A 172 2.12 12.53 0.19
CA PRO A 172 0.85 12.82 0.81
C PRO A 172 -0.15 11.78 0.32
N MET A 173 -1.01 11.32 1.21
CA MET A 173 -2.20 10.58 0.81
C MET A 173 -3.07 11.59 0.07
N VAL A 174 -2.87 11.68 -1.24
CA VAL A 174 -3.70 12.54 -2.09
C VAL A 174 -5.05 11.85 -2.19
N ILE A 175 -5.94 12.20 -1.28
CA ILE A 175 -7.38 12.06 -1.50
C ILE A 175 -7.69 13.20 -2.46
N GLU A 176 -7.36 13.03 -3.73
CA GLU A 176 -7.77 13.99 -4.73
C GLU A 176 -9.29 13.88 -4.88
N ASP A 177 -9.96 15.03 -4.89
CA ASP A 177 -11.36 15.19 -5.30
C ASP A 177 -11.53 14.95 -6.81
N LEU A 178 -10.92 13.89 -7.32
CA LEU A 178 -11.15 13.48 -8.70
C LEU A 178 -12.54 12.84 -8.79
N PRO A 179 -13.33 13.21 -9.82
CA PRO A 179 -14.63 12.61 -10.01
C PRO A 179 -14.50 11.10 -10.15
N ILE A 180 -15.23 10.35 -9.33
CA ILE A 180 -15.31 8.89 -9.43
C ILE A 180 -16.15 8.58 -10.67
N GLN A 181 -15.58 7.87 -11.62
CA GLN A 181 -16.35 7.32 -12.73
C GLN A 181 -17.35 6.28 -12.19
N ALA A 182 -18.60 6.37 -12.59
CA ALA A 182 -19.58 5.34 -12.26
C ALA A 182 -19.05 3.97 -12.72
N PRO A 183 -19.30 2.89 -11.98
CA PRO A 183 -18.95 1.55 -12.43
C PRO A 183 -19.58 1.31 -13.80
N PRO A 184 -18.91 0.60 -14.72
CA PRO A 184 -19.52 0.22 -15.97
C PRO A 184 -20.82 -0.54 -15.68
N ASP A 185 -21.82 -0.27 -16.49
CA ASP A 185 -23.08 -0.99 -16.41
C ASP A 185 -22.79 -2.50 -16.53
N PRO A 186 -23.16 -3.32 -15.53
CA PRO A 186 -22.92 -4.76 -15.58
C PRO A 186 -23.63 -5.45 -16.74
N ASP A 187 -24.66 -4.80 -17.31
CA ASP A 187 -25.43 -5.28 -18.46
C ASP A 187 -24.96 -4.68 -19.79
N ALA A 188 -23.96 -3.79 -19.79
CA ALA A 188 -23.37 -3.28 -21.02
C ALA A 188 -22.58 -4.40 -21.71
N ALA A 189 -23.05 -4.79 -22.89
CA ALA A 189 -22.36 -5.77 -23.71
C ALA A 189 -20.91 -5.32 -23.98
N LEU A 190 -19.96 -6.21 -23.71
CA LEU A 190 -18.56 -5.97 -24.05
C LEU A 190 -18.45 -5.70 -25.54
N PRO A 191 -17.76 -4.63 -25.99
CA PRO A 191 -17.51 -4.44 -27.40
C PRO A 191 -16.72 -5.63 -27.94
N GLY A 192 -17.30 -6.27 -28.97
CA GLY A 192 -16.73 -7.43 -29.66
C GLY A 192 -15.43 -7.11 -30.42
#